data_b7909886ae52863d40d79b7b5893fda0
#
_entry.id   b7909886ae52863d40d79b7b5893fda0
#
_cell.length_a   1.000
_cell.length_b   1.000
_cell.length_c   1.000
_cell.angle_alpha   90.00
_cell.angle_beta   90.00
_cell.angle_gamma   90.00
#
_symmetry.space_group_name_H-M   'P 1'
#
loop_
_entity.id
_entity.type
_entity.pdbx_description
1 polymer ?
#
loop_
_entity_poly.entity_id
_entity_poly.type
_entity_poly.pdbx_seq_one_letter_code
_entity_poly.pdbx_strand_id
1 'polypeptide(L)'
;MIETSELQLTAEDHDKAFIEVCFLLDMFVETIEQFVGKSTPSLAVAAGRKMANNMPIYLKDPSPEKALEELVRVFKIQQLEIAGDMQGNEASITMGHCPIGAVCKERNMEMDGAACQMFHYYIAGIMAEFTGRPARPTTVSTGETCNFKLAFAGAPKQA
;
A
#
# COMPACT_ATOMS: atom_id res chain seq x y z
N MET A 1 15.20 12.06 -37.06
CA MET A 1 14.84 10.77 -36.47
C MET A 1 15.76 10.56 -35.29
N ILE A 2 15.22 10.50 -34.10
CA ILE A 2 15.97 10.12 -32.89
C ILE A 2 16.01 8.60 -32.92
N GLU A 3 17.17 8.00 -33.17
CA GLU A 3 17.38 6.57 -32.97
C GLU A 3 17.16 6.31 -31.47
N THR A 4 16.04 5.70 -31.13
CA THR A 4 15.89 5.07 -29.83
C THR A 4 16.77 3.83 -29.84
N SER A 5 18.02 3.96 -29.35
CA SER A 5 18.78 2.79 -28.97
C SER A 5 17.95 2.01 -27.94
N GLU A 6 17.66 0.74 -28.22
CA GLU A 6 17.04 -0.14 -27.23
C GLU A 6 18.01 -0.22 -26.03
N LEU A 7 17.67 0.49 -24.95
CA LEU A 7 18.37 0.39 -23.69
C LEU A 7 18.14 -1.03 -23.16
N GLN A 8 19.19 -1.85 -23.13
CA GLN A 8 19.18 -3.12 -22.44
C GLN A 8 19.26 -2.85 -20.93
N LEU A 9 18.10 -2.72 -20.28
CA LEU A 9 18.02 -2.50 -18.86
C LEU A 9 18.26 -3.83 -18.12
N THR A 10 19.10 -3.77 -17.10
CA THR A 10 19.35 -4.89 -16.19
C THR A 10 18.33 -4.89 -15.05
N ALA A 11 18.24 -5.98 -14.28
CA ALA A 11 17.44 -6.02 -13.06
C ALA A 11 17.88 -4.94 -12.05
N GLU A 12 19.19 -4.68 -11.96
CA GLU A 12 19.72 -3.62 -11.09
C GLU A 12 19.26 -2.22 -11.54
N ASP A 13 19.14 -1.96 -12.84
CA ASP A 13 18.62 -0.69 -13.36
C ASP A 13 17.15 -0.52 -13.00
N HIS A 14 16.36 -1.59 -13.05
CA HIS A 14 14.97 -1.58 -12.62
C HIS A 14 14.83 -1.30 -11.13
N ASP A 15 15.64 -1.94 -10.29
CA ASP A 15 15.64 -1.72 -8.84
C ASP A 15 16.01 -0.29 -8.49
N LYS A 16 17.05 0.27 -9.13
CA LYS A 16 17.43 1.67 -8.96
C LYS A 16 16.35 2.63 -9.39
N ALA A 17 15.75 2.42 -10.55
CA ALA A 17 14.65 3.26 -11.04
C ALA A 17 13.45 3.21 -10.09
N PHE A 18 13.12 2.03 -9.56
CA PHE A 18 12.06 1.85 -8.59
C PHE A 18 12.33 2.64 -7.29
N ILE A 19 13.55 2.53 -6.74
CA ILE A 19 13.97 3.26 -5.53
C ILE A 19 13.88 4.79 -5.76
N GLU A 20 14.33 5.29 -6.92
CA GLU A 20 14.27 6.72 -7.23
C GLU A 20 12.82 7.22 -7.36
N VAL A 21 11.94 6.46 -7.99
CA VAL A 21 10.51 6.82 -8.09
C VAL A 21 9.86 6.84 -6.71
N CYS A 22 10.12 5.84 -5.88
CA CYS A 22 9.59 5.80 -4.52
C CYS A 22 10.13 6.96 -3.66
N PHE A 23 11.41 7.30 -3.81
CA PHE A 23 12.00 8.44 -3.11
C PHE A 23 11.38 9.78 -3.56
N LEU A 24 11.13 9.95 -4.86
CA LEU A 24 10.42 11.11 -5.38
C LEU A 24 9.01 11.22 -4.78
N LEU A 25 8.29 10.11 -4.66
CA LEU A 25 6.97 10.08 -4.03
C LEU A 25 7.04 10.48 -2.55
N ASP A 26 8.07 10.05 -1.84
CA ASP A 26 8.29 10.43 -0.44
C ASP A 26 8.52 11.94 -0.29
N MET A 27 9.32 12.54 -1.17
CA MET A 27 9.53 13.99 -1.21
C MET A 27 8.21 14.75 -1.47
N PHE A 28 7.33 14.22 -2.33
CA PHE A 28 6.00 14.79 -2.51
C PHE A 28 5.14 14.69 -1.25
N VAL A 29 5.20 13.55 -0.54
CA VAL A 29 4.47 13.37 0.72
C VAL A 29 4.93 14.37 1.76
N GLU A 30 6.24 14.50 1.99
CA GLU A 30 6.79 15.49 2.93
C GLU A 30 6.37 16.91 2.56
N THR A 31 6.42 17.24 1.27
CA THR A 31 6.00 18.57 0.79
C THR A 31 4.51 18.80 1.05
N ILE A 32 3.66 17.82 0.78
CA ILE A 32 2.22 17.92 1.05
C ILE A 32 1.97 18.10 2.55
N GLU A 33 2.66 17.36 3.41
CA GLU A 33 2.54 17.51 4.87
C GLU A 33 2.91 18.91 5.37
N GLN A 34 3.91 19.55 4.76
CA GLN A 34 4.29 20.90 5.08
C GLN A 34 3.19 21.94 4.75
N PHE A 35 2.46 21.74 3.66
CA PHE A 35 1.41 22.67 3.21
C PHE A 35 0.03 22.37 3.78
N VAL A 36 -0.32 21.12 3.95
CA VAL A 36 -1.68 20.66 4.30
C VAL A 36 -1.75 20.16 5.75
N GLY A 37 -0.60 20.00 6.40
CA GLY A 37 -0.48 19.47 7.75
C GLY A 37 -0.80 17.97 7.79
N LYS A 38 -1.32 17.49 8.94
CA LYS A 38 -1.59 16.06 9.18
C LYS A 38 -2.73 15.45 8.32
N SER A 39 -2.92 15.93 7.10
CA SER A 39 -3.95 15.45 6.18
C SER A 39 -3.48 14.31 5.29
N THR A 40 -2.21 13.93 5.34
CA THR A 40 -1.61 12.85 4.53
C THR A 40 -2.35 11.53 4.65
N PRO A 41 -2.78 11.06 5.84
CA PRO A 41 -3.59 9.85 5.94
C PRO A 41 -4.87 9.90 5.12
N SER A 42 -5.59 11.02 5.14
CA SER A 42 -6.83 11.21 4.37
C SER A 42 -6.59 11.20 2.86
N LEU A 43 -5.50 11.82 2.41
CA LEU A 43 -5.08 11.82 1.01
C LEU A 43 -4.71 10.40 0.54
N ALA A 44 -3.97 9.67 1.35
CA ALA A 44 -3.58 8.29 1.06
C ALA A 44 -4.81 7.36 0.97
N VAL A 45 -5.76 7.49 1.89
CA VAL A 45 -7.04 6.76 1.83
C VAL A 45 -7.81 7.11 0.56
N ALA A 46 -7.91 8.39 0.19
CA ALA A 46 -8.59 8.82 -1.03
C ALA A 46 -7.90 8.24 -2.28
N ALA A 47 -6.57 8.24 -2.33
CA ALA A 47 -5.80 7.64 -3.40
C ALA A 47 -6.03 6.11 -3.48
N GLY A 48 -6.05 5.42 -2.35
CA GLY A 48 -6.35 4.00 -2.27
C GLY A 48 -7.74 3.66 -2.79
N ARG A 49 -8.76 4.41 -2.40
CA ARG A 49 -10.12 4.26 -2.94
C ARG A 49 -10.17 4.44 -4.46
N LYS A 50 -9.51 5.48 -4.96
CA LYS A 50 -9.42 5.72 -6.40
C LYS A 50 -8.69 4.59 -7.13
N MET A 51 -7.65 4.02 -6.53
CA MET A 51 -6.96 2.87 -7.09
C MET A 51 -7.86 1.64 -7.13
N ALA A 52 -8.61 1.36 -6.08
CA ALA A 52 -9.52 0.21 -6.01
C ALA A 52 -10.51 0.19 -7.19
N ASN A 53 -11.02 1.35 -7.59
CA ASN A 53 -11.92 1.49 -8.75
C ASN A 53 -11.23 1.18 -10.10
N ASN A 54 -9.90 1.15 -10.15
CA ASN A 54 -9.11 0.79 -11.33
C ASN A 54 -8.52 -0.62 -11.26
N MET A 55 -8.70 -1.33 -10.16
CA MET A 55 -8.23 -2.71 -10.02
C MET A 55 -9.23 -3.68 -10.67
N PRO A 56 -8.77 -4.74 -11.34
CA PRO A 56 -9.63 -5.75 -11.95
C PRO A 56 -10.18 -6.71 -10.87
N ILE A 57 -10.87 -6.17 -9.89
CA ILE A 57 -11.46 -6.92 -8.77
C ILE A 57 -12.97 -6.71 -8.80
N TYR A 58 -13.70 -7.81 -8.88
CA TYR A 58 -15.16 -7.84 -8.84
C TYR A 58 -15.60 -8.75 -7.69
N LEU A 59 -15.94 -8.15 -6.57
CA LEU A 59 -16.42 -8.89 -5.41
C LEU A 59 -17.93 -9.06 -5.50
N LYS A 60 -18.39 -10.31 -5.50
CA LYS A 60 -19.82 -10.66 -5.32
C LYS A 60 -20.25 -10.49 -3.86
N ASP A 61 -19.31 -10.74 -2.95
CA ASP A 61 -19.45 -10.58 -1.51
C ASP A 61 -18.40 -9.56 -1.04
N PRO A 62 -18.82 -8.35 -0.58
CA PRO A 62 -17.91 -7.32 -0.11
C PRO A 62 -17.43 -7.55 1.33
N SER A 63 -17.43 -8.79 1.82
CA SER A 63 -16.87 -9.09 3.13
C SER A 63 -15.38 -8.75 3.21
N PRO A 64 -14.89 -8.31 4.37
CA PRO A 64 -13.46 -8.03 4.55
C PRO A 64 -12.55 -9.22 4.21
N GLU A 65 -13.00 -10.45 4.50
CA GLU A 65 -12.29 -11.67 4.18
C GLU A 65 -12.08 -11.82 2.66
N LYS A 66 -13.14 -11.66 1.88
CA LYS A 66 -13.06 -11.80 0.42
C LYS A 66 -12.29 -10.65 -0.21
N ALA A 67 -12.44 -9.45 0.31
CA ALA A 67 -11.67 -8.29 -0.14
C ALA A 67 -10.17 -8.48 0.13
N LEU A 68 -9.79 -9.03 1.29
CA LEU A 68 -8.40 -9.32 1.63
C LEU A 68 -7.81 -10.45 0.75
N GLU A 69 -8.56 -11.52 0.52
CA GLU A 69 -8.14 -12.62 -0.38
C GLU A 69 -7.81 -12.07 -1.78
N GLU A 70 -8.68 -11.21 -2.32
CA GLU A 70 -8.48 -10.61 -3.64
C GLU A 70 -7.33 -9.60 -3.69
N LEU A 71 -7.18 -8.77 -2.65
CA LEU A 71 -6.04 -7.86 -2.53
C LEU A 71 -4.73 -8.64 -2.55
N VAL A 72 -4.62 -9.69 -1.74
CA VAL A 72 -3.44 -10.55 -1.67
C VAL A 72 -3.18 -11.21 -3.02
N ARG A 73 -4.23 -11.70 -3.70
CA ARG A 73 -4.11 -12.31 -5.04
C ARG A 73 -3.53 -11.34 -6.05
N VAL A 74 -4.06 -10.12 -6.13
CA VAL A 74 -3.60 -9.10 -7.09
C VAL A 74 -2.17 -8.66 -6.80
N PHE A 75 -1.82 -8.45 -5.56
CA PHE A 75 -0.47 -8.05 -5.19
C PHE A 75 0.57 -9.15 -5.45
N LYS A 76 0.21 -10.43 -5.27
CA LYS A 76 1.06 -11.55 -5.66
C LYS A 76 1.30 -11.62 -7.18
N ILE A 77 0.29 -11.30 -7.99
CA ILE A 77 0.47 -11.20 -9.45
C ILE A 77 1.47 -10.09 -9.79
N GLN A 78 1.52 -9.01 -9.01
CA GLN A 78 2.50 -7.93 -9.13
C GLN A 78 3.86 -8.27 -8.49
N GLN A 79 4.07 -9.53 -8.13
CA GLN A 79 5.31 -10.03 -7.50
C GLN A 79 5.61 -9.42 -6.11
N LEU A 80 4.60 -8.89 -5.44
CA LEU A 80 4.73 -8.46 -4.05
C LEU A 80 4.51 -9.65 -3.11
N GLU A 81 5.44 -9.84 -2.20
CA GLU A 81 5.32 -10.85 -1.14
C GLU A 81 4.36 -10.34 -0.07
N ILE A 82 3.11 -10.72 -0.19
CA ILE A 82 2.04 -10.32 0.74
C ILE A 82 1.26 -11.53 1.21
N ALA A 83 0.93 -11.54 2.49
CA ALA A 83 -0.02 -12.46 3.11
C ALA A 83 -1.00 -11.69 3.98
N GLY A 84 -2.19 -12.23 4.15
CA GLY A 84 -3.21 -11.60 4.98
C GLY A 84 -4.08 -12.65 5.65
N ASP A 85 -4.52 -12.36 6.86
CA ASP A 85 -5.44 -13.17 7.65
C ASP A 85 -6.46 -12.29 8.37
N MET A 86 -7.70 -12.78 8.51
CA MET A 86 -8.77 -12.08 9.19
C MET A 86 -9.05 -12.67 10.57
N GLN A 87 -9.14 -11.82 11.57
CA GLN A 87 -9.58 -12.19 12.91
C GLN A 87 -10.70 -11.25 13.36
N GLY A 88 -11.93 -11.69 13.21
CA GLY A 88 -13.11 -10.86 13.47
C GLY A 88 -13.15 -9.64 12.54
N ASN A 89 -13.07 -8.44 13.09
CA ASN A 89 -13.07 -7.19 12.32
C ASN A 89 -11.67 -6.63 12.03
N GLU A 90 -10.64 -7.41 12.22
CA GLU A 90 -9.25 -6.98 12.02
C GLU A 90 -8.55 -7.87 11.01
N ALA A 91 -7.96 -7.26 9.98
CA ALA A 91 -7.05 -7.92 9.06
C ALA A 91 -5.61 -7.75 9.53
N SER A 92 -4.86 -8.84 9.61
CA SER A 92 -3.41 -8.82 9.80
C SER A 92 -2.76 -9.00 8.45
N ILE A 93 -1.90 -8.06 8.04
CA ILE A 93 -1.20 -8.08 6.75
C ILE A 93 0.29 -8.15 7.00
N THR A 94 0.94 -9.07 6.32
CA THR A 94 2.39 -9.28 6.34
C THR A 94 2.93 -9.05 4.94
N MET A 95 3.92 -8.18 4.80
CA MET A 95 4.66 -7.96 3.56
C MET A 95 6.11 -8.33 3.76
N GLY A 96 6.59 -9.34 3.02
CA GLY A 96 8.00 -9.52 2.75
C GLY A 96 8.47 -8.45 1.78
N HIS A 97 9.74 -8.20 1.65
CA HIS A 97 10.32 -7.26 0.67
C HIS A 97 9.43 -6.02 0.37
N CYS A 98 9.06 -5.30 1.45
CA CYS A 98 8.25 -4.10 1.32
C CYS A 98 8.98 -3.06 0.46
N PRO A 99 8.38 -2.57 -0.64
CA PRO A 99 9.03 -1.60 -1.52
C PRO A 99 9.41 -0.31 -0.79
N ILE A 100 8.56 0.15 0.14
CA ILE A 100 8.86 1.34 0.95
C ILE A 100 10.02 1.05 1.92
N GLY A 101 10.07 -0.16 2.50
CA GLY A 101 11.19 -0.58 3.35
C GLY A 101 12.53 -0.60 2.60
N ALA A 102 12.52 -1.01 1.34
CA ALA A 102 13.71 -0.97 0.49
C ALA A 102 14.21 0.47 0.29
N VAL A 103 13.30 1.41 0.02
CA VAL A 103 13.64 2.85 -0.09
C VAL A 103 14.19 3.39 1.22
N CYS A 104 13.52 3.12 2.34
CA CYS A 104 13.99 3.56 3.66
C CYS A 104 15.41 3.08 3.95
N LYS A 105 15.71 1.81 3.64
CA LYS A 105 17.04 1.24 3.82
C LYS A 105 18.09 1.91 2.94
N GLU A 106 17.79 2.06 1.65
CA GLU A 106 18.73 2.64 0.68
C GLU A 106 19.02 4.12 0.95
N ARG A 107 18.01 4.86 1.40
CA ARG A 107 18.10 6.30 1.68
C ARG A 107 18.37 6.65 3.14
N ASN A 108 18.61 5.64 3.98
CA ASN A 108 18.82 5.80 5.42
C ASN A 108 17.70 6.61 6.11
N MET A 109 16.46 6.33 5.70
CA MET A 109 15.25 6.94 6.24
C MET A 109 14.70 6.12 7.40
N GLU A 110 13.93 6.76 8.26
CA GLU A 110 13.29 6.09 9.39
C GLU A 110 12.19 5.13 8.91
N MET A 111 12.27 3.88 9.36
CA MET A 111 11.19 2.91 9.19
C MET A 111 10.00 3.33 10.07
N ASP A 112 8.77 3.07 9.57
CA ASP A 112 7.51 3.55 10.16
C ASP A 112 7.32 5.08 10.12
N GLY A 113 8.13 5.77 9.31
CA GLY A 113 7.97 7.19 9.01
C GLY A 113 6.79 7.49 8.08
N ALA A 114 6.71 8.71 7.59
CA ALA A 114 5.59 9.22 6.78
C ALA A 114 5.28 8.35 5.56
N ALA A 115 6.30 7.87 4.84
CA ALA A 115 6.12 7.02 3.66
C ALA A 115 5.48 5.66 4.01
N CYS A 116 5.92 5.01 5.10
CA CYS A 116 5.32 3.75 5.57
C CYS A 116 3.86 3.97 5.98
N GLN A 117 3.59 5.02 6.75
CA GLN A 117 2.23 5.38 7.19
C GLN A 117 1.32 5.66 6.00
N MET A 118 1.80 6.43 5.03
CA MET A 118 1.06 6.70 3.79
C MET A 118 0.69 5.41 3.07
N PHE A 119 1.61 4.47 2.93
CA PHE A 119 1.35 3.20 2.25
C PHE A 119 0.29 2.36 2.99
N HIS A 120 0.36 2.30 4.33
CA HIS A 120 -0.65 1.58 5.12
C HIS A 120 -2.05 2.23 4.98
N TYR A 121 -2.14 3.56 4.99
CA TYR A 121 -3.41 4.27 4.75
C TYR A 121 -3.91 4.11 3.31
N TYR A 122 -3.02 4.00 2.34
CA TYR A 122 -3.37 3.70 0.96
C TYR A 122 -4.02 2.31 0.83
N ILE A 123 -3.43 1.28 1.45
CA ILE A 123 -4.03 -0.07 1.53
C ILE A 123 -5.38 -0.04 2.25
N ALA A 124 -5.47 0.70 3.36
CA ALA A 124 -6.73 0.90 4.08
C ALA A 124 -7.81 1.53 3.19
N GLY A 125 -7.43 2.46 2.31
CA GLY A 125 -8.32 3.07 1.32
C GLY A 125 -8.85 2.08 0.29
N ILE A 126 -7.99 1.22 -0.24
CA ILE A 126 -8.38 0.14 -1.15
C ILE A 126 -9.39 -0.79 -0.47
N MET A 127 -9.08 -1.26 0.72
CA MET A 127 -9.94 -2.16 1.48
C MET A 127 -11.27 -1.50 1.84
N ALA A 128 -11.25 -0.21 2.18
CA ALA A 128 -12.47 0.54 2.50
C ALA A 128 -13.41 0.67 1.29
N GLU A 129 -12.84 0.81 0.08
CA GLU A 129 -13.66 0.87 -1.14
C GLU A 129 -14.31 -0.48 -1.45
N PHE A 130 -13.56 -1.58 -1.36
CA PHE A 130 -14.07 -2.92 -1.63
C PHE A 130 -15.13 -3.38 -0.63
N THR A 131 -14.98 -3.00 0.63
CA THR A 131 -15.87 -3.47 1.72
C THR A 131 -17.00 -2.50 2.04
N GLY A 132 -16.94 -1.26 1.54
CA GLY A 132 -17.83 -0.17 1.96
C GLY A 132 -17.68 0.21 3.44
N ARG A 133 -16.60 -0.24 4.10
CA ARG A 133 -16.33 -0.04 5.54
C ARG A 133 -15.02 0.71 5.73
N PRO A 134 -15.01 1.82 6.49
CA PRO A 134 -13.75 2.48 6.83
C PRO A 134 -12.79 1.50 7.52
N ALA A 135 -11.53 1.53 7.12
CA ALA A 135 -10.47 0.74 7.73
C ALA A 135 -9.38 1.67 8.27
N ARG A 136 -8.86 1.34 9.45
CA ARG A 136 -7.80 2.09 10.10
C ARG A 136 -6.55 1.22 10.22
N PRO A 137 -5.42 1.64 9.65
CA PRO A 137 -4.17 0.91 9.76
C PRO A 137 -3.48 1.16 11.10
N THR A 138 -2.72 0.16 11.56
CA THR A 138 -1.81 0.26 12.70
C THR A 138 -0.58 -0.58 12.39
N THR A 139 0.60 0.02 12.39
CA THR A 139 1.87 -0.68 12.23
C THR A 139 2.14 -1.54 13.45
N VAL A 140 2.50 -2.81 13.24
CA VAL A 140 2.88 -3.76 14.29
C VAL A 140 4.40 -3.89 14.38
N SER A 141 5.06 -4.09 13.25
CA SER A 141 6.51 -4.17 13.16
C SER A 141 6.98 -3.79 11.75
N THR A 142 8.19 -3.27 11.67
CA THR A 142 8.90 -2.92 10.43
C THR A 142 10.27 -3.60 10.40
N GLY A 143 10.83 -3.77 9.22
CA GLY A 143 12.13 -4.42 9.03
C GLY A 143 12.18 -5.12 7.67
N GLU A 144 12.83 -6.28 7.62
CA GLU A 144 12.81 -7.14 6.41
C GLU A 144 11.39 -7.58 6.06
N THR A 145 10.57 -7.77 7.07
CA THR A 145 9.14 -8.05 6.96
C THR A 145 8.36 -6.95 7.66
N CYS A 146 7.41 -6.36 6.96
CA CYS A 146 6.50 -5.37 7.51
C CYS A 146 5.18 -6.04 7.91
N ASN A 147 4.74 -5.80 9.15
CA ASN A 147 3.46 -6.28 9.65
C ASN A 147 2.62 -5.10 10.08
N PHE A 148 1.40 -5.05 9.60
CA PHE A 148 0.42 -4.05 10.02
C PHE A 148 -0.98 -4.65 10.05
N LYS A 149 -1.88 -3.98 10.75
CA LYS A 149 -3.25 -4.40 10.93
C LYS A 149 -4.20 -3.36 10.35
N LEU A 150 -5.35 -3.82 9.86
CA LEU A 150 -6.45 -2.97 9.44
C LEU A 150 -7.69 -3.29 10.28
N ALA A 151 -8.08 -2.36 11.14
CA ALA A 151 -9.31 -2.48 11.92
C ALA A 151 -10.49 -1.86 11.13
N PHE A 152 -11.50 -2.67 10.82
CA PHE A 152 -12.71 -2.23 10.12
C PHE A 152 -13.74 -1.67 11.08
N ALA A 153 -14.24 -0.47 10.78
CA ALA A 153 -15.32 0.13 11.56
C ALA A 153 -16.68 -0.49 11.21
N GLY A 154 -17.56 -0.60 12.23
CA GLY A 154 -18.94 -1.06 12.07
C GLY A 154 -19.09 -2.58 11.90
N ALA A 155 -20.33 -3.07 12.15
CA ALA A 155 -20.71 -4.43 11.79
C ALA A 155 -20.87 -4.53 10.26
N PRO A 156 -20.70 -5.74 9.66
CA PRO A 156 -21.02 -5.94 8.25
C PRO A 156 -22.49 -5.50 8.04
N LYS A 157 -22.74 -4.70 7.00
CA LYS A 157 -24.10 -4.46 6.56
C LYS A 157 -24.66 -5.82 6.17
N GLN A 158 -25.63 -6.29 6.96
CA GLN A 158 -26.43 -7.43 6.54
C GLN A 158 -27.14 -7.04 5.24
N ALA A 159 -26.86 -7.80 4.20
CA ALA A 159 -27.51 -7.66 2.90
C ALA A 159 -28.99 -8.05 3.00
#